data_61a378f52db3d822f8b6f1dcc35d82b8
#
_entry.id   61a378f52db3d822f8b6f1dcc35d82b8
#
_cell.length_a   1.000
_cell.length_b   1.000
_cell.length_c   1.000
_cell.angle_alpha   90.00
_cell.angle_beta   90.00
_cell.angle_gamma   90.00
#
_symmetry.space_group_name_H-M   'P 1'
#
loop_
_entity.id
_entity.type
_entity.pdbx_description
1 polymer ?
#
loop_
_entity_poly.entity_id
_entity_poly.type
_entity_poly.pdbx_seq_one_letter_code
_entity_poly.pdbx_strand_id
1 'polypeptide(L)' 'MKKGDLRRQAILDTAEALFFERGYEETSVQDILDAMELSKGGFYHHFESKMAVLEAVSARRAER' A
#
# COMPACT_ATOMS: atom_id res chain seq x y z
N MET A 1 -1.36 -5.11 18.91
CA MET A 1 -1.69 -4.45 17.64
C MET A 1 -3.01 -4.96 17.08
N LYS A 2 -3.80 -4.06 16.54
CA LYS A 2 -5.10 -4.44 15.96
C LYS A 2 -4.90 -5.06 14.59
N LYS A 3 -5.78 -5.98 14.24
CA LYS A 3 -5.73 -6.67 12.96
C LYS A 3 -5.71 -5.71 11.76
N GLY A 4 -6.52 -4.64 11.82
CA GLY A 4 -6.57 -3.62 10.78
C GLY A 4 -5.23 -2.89 10.61
N ASP A 5 -4.53 -2.63 11.71
CA ASP A 5 -3.24 -1.96 11.66
C ASP A 5 -2.19 -2.85 10.99
N LEU A 6 -2.22 -4.14 11.25
CA LEU A 6 -1.31 -5.09 10.60
C LEU A 6 -1.58 -5.17 9.10
N ARG A 7 -2.84 -5.18 8.70
CA ARG A 7 -3.21 -5.21 7.29
C ARG A 7 -2.77 -3.92 6.59
N ARG A 8 -2.99 -2.79 7.25
CA ARG A 8 -2.58 -1.49 6.72
C ARG A 8 -1.07 -1.45 6.51
N GLN A 9 -0.30 -1.91 7.50
CA GLN A 9 1.16 -1.96 7.40
C GLN A 9 1.61 -2.88 6.27
N ALA A 10 0.93 -4.02 6.10
CA ALA A 10 1.26 -4.94 5.02
C ALA A 10 1.04 -4.31 3.64
N ILE A 11 -0.04 -3.53 3.50
CA ILE A 11 -0.30 -2.80 2.25
C ILE A 11 0.83 -1.81 1.98
N LEU A 12 1.24 -1.06 3.00
CA LEU A 12 2.33 -0.08 2.86
C LEU A 12 3.65 -0.75 2.51
N ASP A 13 3.95 -1.87 3.16
CA ASP A 13 5.19 -2.61 2.88
C ASP A 13 5.22 -3.11 1.44
N THR A 14 4.12 -3.69 0.98
CA THR A 14 4.02 -4.22 -0.37
C THR A 14 4.10 -3.10 -1.40
N ALA A 15 3.35 -2.03 -1.18
CA ALA A 15 3.33 -0.88 -2.10
C ALA A 15 4.70 -0.22 -2.18
N GLU A 16 5.34 -0.03 -1.04
CA GLU A 16 6.67 0.59 -0.99
C GLU A 16 7.67 -0.22 -1.83
N ALA A 17 7.66 -1.54 -1.67
CA ALA A 17 8.53 -2.42 -2.43
C ALA A 17 8.26 -2.33 -3.93
N LEU A 18 6.99 -2.33 -4.33
CA LEU A 18 6.62 -2.24 -5.74
C LEU A 18 6.96 -0.87 -6.33
N PHE A 19 6.73 0.21 -5.59
CA PHE A 19 7.08 1.55 -6.03
C PHE A 19 8.59 1.69 -6.23
N PHE A 20 9.37 1.09 -5.35
CA PHE A 20 10.81 1.11 -5.45
C PHE A 20 11.28 0.27 -6.64
N GLU A 21 10.70 -0.90 -6.84
CA GLU A 21 11.11 -1.83 -7.89
C GLU A 21 10.70 -1.38 -9.29
N ARG A 22 9.46 -0.90 -9.44
CA ARG A 22 8.88 -0.57 -10.75
C ARG A 22 8.67 0.92 -10.96
N GLY A 23 8.64 1.70 -9.90
CA GLY A 23 8.27 3.10 -9.94
C GLY A 23 6.79 3.27 -9.67
N TYR A 24 6.42 4.44 -9.15
CA TYR A 24 5.06 4.75 -8.78
C TYR A 24 4.10 4.66 -9.97
N GLU A 25 4.49 5.29 -11.10
CA GLU A 25 3.62 5.34 -12.28
C GLU A 25 3.38 3.95 -12.87
N GLU A 26 4.36 3.07 -12.78
CA GLU A 26 4.28 1.73 -13.33
C GLU A 26 3.59 0.72 -12.42
N THR A 27 3.29 1.13 -11.18
CA THR A 27 2.61 0.26 -10.22
C THR A 27 1.14 0.64 -10.15
N SER A 28 0.26 -0.33 -10.37
CA SER A 28 -1.18 -0.12 -10.25
C SER A 28 -1.69 -0.63 -8.91
N VAL A 29 -2.92 -0.21 -8.54
CA VAL A 29 -3.59 -0.76 -7.37
C VAL A 29 -3.74 -2.28 -7.54
N GLN A 30 -4.07 -2.72 -8.77
CA GLN A 30 -4.23 -4.14 -9.04
C GLN A 30 -2.95 -4.92 -8.77
N ASP A 31 -1.78 -4.34 -9.07
CA ASP A 31 -0.50 -4.97 -8.78
C ASP A 31 -0.36 -5.24 -7.28
N ILE A 32 -0.77 -4.27 -6.46
CA ILE A 32 -0.72 -4.40 -5.01
C ILE A 32 -1.67 -5.50 -4.55
N LEU A 33 -2.90 -5.51 -5.08
CA LEU A 33 -3.90 -6.52 -4.75
C LEU A 33 -3.41 -7.92 -5.07
N ASP A 34 -2.83 -8.09 -6.27
CA ASP A 34 -2.33 -9.38 -6.71
C ASP A 34 -1.19 -9.88 -5.83
N ALA A 35 -0.26 -8.98 -5.50
CA ALA A 35 0.89 -9.33 -4.67
C ALA A 35 0.48 -9.77 -3.26
N MET A 36 -0.62 -9.23 -2.76
CA MET A 36 -1.12 -9.52 -1.41
C MET A 36 -2.27 -10.52 -1.38
N GLU A 37 -2.78 -10.91 -2.54
CA GLU A 37 -3.99 -11.71 -2.64
C GLU A 37 -5.14 -11.05 -1.88
N LEU A 38 -5.24 -9.73 -2.04
CA LEU A 38 -6.21 -8.90 -1.33
C LEU A 38 -7.33 -8.48 -2.27
N SER A 39 -8.56 -8.39 -1.74
CA SER A 39 -9.69 -7.92 -2.52
C SER A 39 -9.67 -6.40 -2.64
N LYS A 40 -10.37 -5.87 -3.65
CA LYS A 40 -10.52 -4.42 -3.80
C LYS A 40 -11.14 -3.80 -2.56
N GLY A 41 -12.18 -4.44 -2.01
CA GLY A 41 -12.83 -3.96 -0.81
C GLY A 41 -11.88 -3.84 0.37
N GLY A 42 -11.01 -4.85 0.52
CA GLY A 42 -10.01 -4.84 1.58
C GLY A 42 -9.02 -3.70 1.44
N PHE A 43 -8.62 -3.41 0.21
CA PHE A 43 -7.71 -2.30 -0.07
C PHE A 43 -8.39 -0.95 0.20
N TYR A 44 -9.55 -0.72 -0.43
CA TYR A 44 -10.24 0.57 -0.34
C TYR A 44 -10.81 0.86 1.05
N HIS A 45 -10.88 -0.15 1.90
CA HIS A 45 -11.20 0.05 3.31
C HIS A 45 -10.11 0.87 4.01
N HIS A 46 -8.86 0.73 3.57
CA HIS A 46 -7.71 1.39 4.20
C HIS A 46 -7.23 2.62 3.44
N PHE A 47 -7.30 2.61 2.12
CA PHE A 47 -6.76 3.69 1.29
C PHE A 47 -7.71 4.02 0.16
N GLU A 48 -7.93 5.30 -0.09
CA GLU A 48 -8.84 5.76 -1.15
C GLU A 48 -8.29 5.55 -2.55
N SER A 49 -6.95 5.55 -2.69
CA SER A 49 -6.32 5.56 -4.00
C SER A 49 -4.86 5.18 -3.86
N LYS A 50 -4.21 4.99 -5.01
CA LYS A 50 -2.76 4.76 -5.06
C LYS A 50 -2.00 5.95 -4.46
N MET A 51 -2.48 7.17 -4.73
CA MET A 51 -1.85 8.38 -4.19
C MET A 51 -1.92 8.40 -2.66
N ALA A 52 -3.05 7.97 -2.09
CA ALA A 52 -3.19 7.90 -0.63
C ALA A 52 -2.16 6.94 -0.03
N VAL A 53 -1.89 5.83 -0.74
CA VAL A 53 -0.86 4.88 -0.31
C VAL A 53 0.52 5.53 -0.34
N LEU A 54 0.82 6.25 -1.43
CA LEU A 54 2.11 6.94 -1.57
C LEU A 54 2.30 7.96 -0.44
N GLU A 55 1.27 8.73 -0.14
CA GLU A 55 1.32 9.70 0.94
C GLU A 55 1.61 9.04 2.28
N ALA A 56 0.97 7.90 2.54
CA ALA A 56 1.17 7.16 3.78
C ALA A 56 2.58 6.56 3.86
N VAL A 57 3.08 6.03 2.75
CA VAL A 57 4.45 5.51 2.67
C VAL A 57 5.45 6.63 2.96
N SER A 58 5.25 7.79 2.33
CA SER A 58 6.13 8.95 2.51
C SER A 58 6.12 9.44 3.96
N ALA A 59 4.93 9.53 4.56
CA ALA A 59 4.80 9.96 5.96
C ALA A 59 5.51 8.98 6.90
N ARG A 60 5.36 7.68 6.64
CA ARG A 60 5.99 6.65 7.45
C ARG A 60 7.52 6.75 7.37
N ARG A 61 8.04 7.00 6.18
CA ARG A 61 9.50 7.15 5.99
C ARG A 61 10.04 8.40 6.68
N ALA A 62 9.27 9.47 6.67
CA ALA A 62 9.67 10.73 7.29
C ALA A 62 9.77 10.61 8.82
N GLU A 63 9.04 9.66 9.41
CA GLU A 63 9.02 9.45 10.86
C GLU A 63 10.19 8.60 11.37
N ARG A 64 10.96 8.01 10.49
CA ARG A 64 12.07 7.13 10.87
C ARG A 64 13.34 7.87 11.24
#